data_68affe2f41c675f084fb34d30cbe3ce0
#
_entry.id   68affe2f41c675f084fb34d30cbe3ce0
#
_cell.length_a   1.000
_cell.length_b   1.000
_cell.length_c   1.000
_cell.angle_alpha   90.00
_cell.angle_beta   90.00
_cell.angle_gamma   90.00
#
_symmetry.space_group_name_H-M   'P 1'
#
loop_
_entity.id
_entity.type
_entity.pdbx_description
1 polymer ?
#
loop_
_entity_poly.entity_id
_entity_poly.type
_entity_poly.pdbx_seq_one_letter_code
_entity_poly.pdbx_strand_id
1 'polypeptide(L)'
;MPQPNTPQEYANMHLIYGECRCNANAASRLYPERYPNAQRYPDYRVFINVHQAFSEGRMPSNRSSAGRPRLDRDEEVLKEIENDSTTSVRAIEEATGIPKSSAHRILKRHKLHPYHYRRVQTLLPRDYPLRVTFCRVMLQRHSEDPHFLDKILWSDETTCKKDGYLNLHNLHSWSNENPHLMRQDKSQYQFKVNLWTGILNGKVIGPFELQGNLDGNSYLNFLQNDLQELLNDVPLSDLQNMWFQNDGCPAHYARPVREYLNQEYPGRWIGRLGPILWPPRSPDLNPLDFFYWGCLKNRVYSKPIVTLDELRRNITQAADYINSRRYARQIKRSFLRRCRACINAGGKQFEHLL
;
A
#
# COMPACT_ATOMS: atom_id res chain seq x y z
N MET A 1 36.77 -1.43 -10.41
CA MET A 1 37.20 -2.43 -11.43
C MET A 1 38.55 -1.99 -11.96
N PRO A 2 39.52 -2.89 -12.24
CA PRO A 2 40.80 -2.52 -12.86
C PRO A 2 40.53 -1.95 -14.26
N GLN A 3 41.10 -0.78 -14.55
CA GLN A 3 40.95 -0.18 -15.88
C GLN A 3 41.54 -1.11 -16.98
N PRO A 4 40.89 -1.20 -18.14
CA PRO A 4 41.42 -2.00 -19.25
C PRO A 4 42.75 -1.38 -19.77
N ASN A 5 43.64 -2.23 -20.32
CA ASN A 5 44.84 -1.75 -20.97
C ASN A 5 44.47 -0.85 -22.16
N THR A 6 45.30 0.14 -22.43
CA THR A 6 45.13 1.03 -23.59
C THR A 6 45.47 0.29 -24.91
N PRO A 7 44.98 0.76 -26.07
CA PRO A 7 45.37 0.19 -27.37
C PRO A 7 46.88 0.19 -27.58
N GLN A 8 47.57 1.22 -27.08
CA GLN A 8 49.05 1.30 -27.18
C GLN A 8 49.73 0.22 -26.32
N GLU A 9 49.22 -0.05 -25.11
CA GLU A 9 49.75 -1.12 -24.26
C GLU A 9 49.56 -2.50 -24.91
N TYR A 10 48.41 -2.76 -25.54
CA TYR A 10 48.19 -3.99 -26.30
C TYR A 10 49.13 -4.12 -27.49
N ALA A 11 49.39 -3.05 -28.24
CA ALA A 11 50.36 -3.05 -29.33
C ALA A 11 51.78 -3.35 -28.82
N ASN A 12 52.18 -2.74 -27.71
CA ASN A 12 53.47 -2.97 -27.07
C ASN A 12 53.63 -4.42 -26.60
N MET A 13 52.56 -5.01 -26.02
CA MET A 13 52.55 -6.43 -25.62
C MET A 13 52.72 -7.35 -26.81
N HIS A 14 52.03 -7.05 -27.92
CA HIS A 14 52.13 -7.87 -29.14
C HIS A 14 53.53 -7.84 -29.78
N LEU A 15 54.15 -6.66 -29.84
CA LEU A 15 55.51 -6.48 -30.35
C LEU A 15 56.52 -7.25 -29.51
N ILE A 16 56.51 -7.14 -28.21
CA ILE A 16 57.42 -7.89 -27.31
C ILE A 16 57.16 -9.39 -27.41
N TYR A 17 55.91 -9.82 -27.56
CA TYR A 17 55.62 -11.24 -27.75
C TYR A 17 56.21 -11.80 -29.02
N GLY A 18 56.17 -11.04 -30.13
CA GLY A 18 56.82 -11.36 -31.37
C GLY A 18 58.34 -11.37 -31.26
N GLU A 19 58.95 -10.36 -30.61
CA GLU A 19 60.39 -10.27 -30.33
C GLU A 19 60.91 -11.48 -29.54
N CYS A 20 60.11 -11.96 -28.59
CA CYS A 20 60.41 -13.17 -27.81
C CYS A 20 60.05 -14.48 -28.54
N ARG A 21 59.87 -14.48 -29.86
CA ARG A 21 59.53 -15.66 -30.68
C ARG A 21 58.32 -16.42 -30.12
N CYS A 22 57.29 -15.69 -29.75
CA CYS A 22 56.05 -16.21 -29.16
C CYS A 22 56.21 -16.94 -27.80
N ASN A 23 57.29 -16.68 -27.09
CA ASN A 23 57.48 -17.18 -25.74
C ASN A 23 56.87 -16.21 -24.73
N ALA A 24 55.69 -16.55 -24.20
CA ALA A 24 54.93 -15.70 -23.32
C ALA A 24 55.61 -15.43 -21.97
N ASN A 25 56.34 -16.41 -21.46
CA ASN A 25 57.07 -16.23 -20.20
C ASN A 25 58.31 -15.31 -20.38
N ALA A 26 58.99 -15.38 -21.54
CA ALA A 26 60.07 -14.45 -21.85
C ALA A 26 59.50 -13.03 -22.05
N ALA A 27 58.37 -12.89 -22.74
CA ALA A 27 57.71 -11.63 -22.98
C ALA A 27 57.26 -10.96 -21.66
N SER A 28 56.70 -11.73 -20.71
CA SER A 28 56.27 -11.21 -19.42
C SER A 28 57.41 -10.71 -18.54
N ARG A 29 58.63 -11.26 -18.72
CA ARG A 29 59.88 -10.80 -18.04
C ARG A 29 60.45 -9.56 -18.72
N LEU A 30 60.46 -9.52 -20.06
CA LEU A 30 61.02 -8.41 -20.82
C LEU A 30 60.13 -7.13 -20.76
N TYR A 31 58.83 -7.28 -20.59
CA TYR A 31 57.89 -6.17 -20.60
C TYR A 31 58.17 -5.13 -19.48
N PRO A 32 58.41 -5.50 -18.21
CA PRO A 32 58.77 -4.54 -17.15
C PRO A 32 60.14 -3.85 -17.42
N GLU A 33 61.09 -4.53 -18.01
CA GLU A 33 62.39 -3.94 -18.33
C GLU A 33 62.28 -2.87 -19.42
N ARG A 34 61.43 -3.13 -20.43
CA ARG A 34 61.20 -2.19 -21.54
C ARG A 34 60.29 -1.03 -21.19
N TYR A 35 59.33 -1.27 -20.33
CA TYR A 35 58.30 -0.29 -19.89
C TYR A 35 58.27 -0.14 -18.36
N PRO A 36 59.32 0.37 -17.71
CA PRO A 36 59.42 0.43 -16.26
C PRO A 36 58.34 1.33 -15.61
N ASN A 37 57.73 2.27 -16.36
CA ASN A 37 56.71 3.17 -15.91
C ASN A 37 55.28 2.68 -16.26
N ALA A 38 55.10 1.44 -16.71
CA ALA A 38 53.76 0.90 -17.01
C ALA A 38 52.98 0.78 -15.69
N GLN A 39 51.69 1.17 -15.70
CA GLN A 39 50.82 1.06 -14.54
C GLN A 39 50.64 -0.37 -14.06
N ARG A 40 50.84 -1.35 -14.93
CA ARG A 40 50.66 -2.81 -14.67
C ARG A 40 51.62 -3.61 -15.50
N TYR A 41 52.03 -4.75 -14.94
CA TYR A 41 52.82 -5.74 -15.62
C TYR A 41 51.94 -6.96 -15.95
N PRO A 42 51.69 -7.25 -17.24
CA PRO A 42 50.80 -8.32 -17.66
C PRO A 42 51.37 -9.71 -17.31
N ASP A 43 50.48 -10.62 -16.89
CA ASP A 43 50.79 -12.06 -16.79
C ASP A 43 51.05 -12.64 -18.19
N TYR A 44 51.85 -13.72 -18.28
CA TYR A 44 52.16 -14.38 -19.53
C TYR A 44 50.91 -14.73 -20.38
N ARG A 45 49.78 -15.04 -19.75
CA ARG A 45 48.53 -15.38 -20.44
C ARG A 45 47.94 -14.17 -21.20
N VAL A 46 48.21 -12.99 -20.75
CA VAL A 46 47.73 -11.77 -21.42
C VAL A 46 48.39 -11.62 -22.77
N PHE A 47 49.70 -11.94 -22.90
CA PHE A 47 50.44 -11.90 -24.18
C PHE A 47 49.88 -12.89 -25.21
N ILE A 48 49.55 -14.12 -24.77
CA ILE A 48 48.90 -15.12 -25.62
C ILE A 48 47.53 -14.61 -26.10
N ASN A 49 46.70 -14.09 -25.17
CA ASN A 49 45.37 -13.62 -25.51
C ASN A 49 45.41 -12.41 -26.44
N VAL A 50 46.35 -11.49 -26.24
CA VAL A 50 46.54 -10.32 -27.11
C VAL A 50 46.94 -10.77 -28.52
N HIS A 51 47.89 -11.68 -28.64
CA HIS A 51 48.31 -12.22 -29.93
C HIS A 51 47.17 -12.93 -30.65
N GLN A 52 46.44 -13.78 -29.95
CA GLN A 52 45.29 -14.48 -30.50
C GLN A 52 44.20 -13.49 -30.97
N ALA A 53 43.90 -12.48 -30.19
CA ALA A 53 42.90 -11.47 -30.57
C ALA A 53 43.32 -10.74 -31.87
N PHE A 54 44.56 -10.31 -31.97
CA PHE A 54 45.05 -9.67 -33.20
C PHE A 54 45.09 -10.62 -34.41
N SER A 55 45.46 -11.88 -34.21
CA SER A 55 45.43 -12.88 -35.27
C SER A 55 44.00 -13.16 -35.77
N GLU A 56 42.99 -12.97 -34.92
CA GLU A 56 41.55 -13.07 -35.25
C GLU A 56 40.95 -11.74 -35.76
N GLY A 57 41.78 -10.69 -35.97
CA GLY A 57 41.33 -9.37 -36.41
C GLY A 57 40.51 -8.60 -35.35
N ARG A 58 40.63 -8.99 -34.07
CA ARG A 58 39.90 -8.35 -32.96
C ARG A 58 40.81 -7.49 -32.09
N MET A 59 40.28 -6.44 -31.54
CA MET A 59 40.98 -5.71 -30.46
C MET A 59 40.85 -6.50 -29.13
N PRO A 60 41.98 -6.69 -28.38
CA PRO A 60 41.97 -7.45 -27.12
C PRO A 60 41.03 -6.93 -26.07
N SER A 61 40.68 -5.64 -26.08
CA SER A 61 39.72 -5.01 -25.21
C SER A 61 38.26 -5.38 -25.52
N ASN A 62 38.00 -5.82 -26.74
CA ASN A 62 36.67 -6.27 -27.16
C ASN A 62 36.46 -7.72 -26.69
N ARG A 63 36.19 -7.90 -25.38
CA ARG A 63 35.62 -9.16 -24.91
C ARG A 63 34.34 -9.37 -25.72
N SER A 64 34.24 -10.51 -26.42
CA SER A 64 32.99 -10.89 -27.06
C SER A 64 31.90 -10.79 -25.99
N SER A 65 30.92 -9.97 -26.20
CA SER A 65 29.73 -9.85 -25.34
C SER A 65 28.83 -11.11 -25.40
N ALA A 66 29.26 -12.11 -26.11
CA ALA A 66 28.60 -13.39 -26.20
C ALA A 66 28.75 -14.14 -24.87
N GLY A 67 27.79 -13.82 -23.95
CA GLY A 67 27.50 -14.69 -22.82
C GLY A 67 26.98 -16.06 -23.32
N ARG A 68 26.67 -16.96 -22.37
CA ARG A 68 26.05 -18.25 -22.68
C ARG A 68 24.90 -18.04 -23.68
N PRO A 69 24.83 -18.80 -24.78
CA PRO A 69 23.77 -18.71 -25.78
C PRO A 69 22.41 -18.73 -25.09
N ARG A 70 21.54 -17.83 -25.48
CA ARG A 70 20.17 -17.78 -24.98
C ARG A 70 19.41 -18.98 -25.53
N LEU A 71 18.83 -19.77 -24.64
CA LEU A 71 17.75 -20.66 -25.01
C LEU A 71 16.52 -19.77 -25.27
N ASP A 72 16.05 -19.76 -26.49
CA ASP A 72 14.83 -19.03 -26.86
C ASP A 72 13.62 -19.88 -26.46
N ARG A 73 13.15 -19.62 -25.23
CA ARG A 73 11.98 -20.29 -24.64
C ARG A 73 10.95 -19.23 -24.18
N ASP A 74 11.00 -18.06 -24.81
CA ASP A 74 10.11 -16.95 -24.47
C ASP A 74 8.66 -17.31 -24.73
N GLU A 75 8.38 -17.95 -25.88
CA GLU A 75 7.03 -18.34 -26.27
C GLU A 75 6.36 -19.29 -25.27
N GLU A 76 7.12 -20.23 -24.69
CA GLU A 76 6.59 -21.16 -23.70
C GLU A 76 6.11 -20.42 -22.45
N VAL A 77 6.90 -19.44 -21.96
CA VAL A 77 6.54 -18.64 -20.78
C VAL A 77 5.37 -17.71 -21.09
N LEU A 78 5.35 -17.08 -22.26
CA LEU A 78 4.27 -16.17 -22.64
C LEU A 78 2.94 -16.90 -22.83
N LYS A 79 2.97 -18.10 -23.38
CA LYS A 79 1.78 -18.95 -23.54
C LYS A 79 1.13 -19.29 -22.20
N GLU A 80 1.92 -19.56 -21.16
CA GLU A 80 1.38 -19.79 -19.81
C GLU A 80 0.67 -18.56 -19.26
N ILE A 81 1.20 -17.35 -19.55
CA ILE A 81 0.53 -16.09 -19.15
C ILE A 81 -0.72 -15.80 -19.99
N GLU A 82 -0.73 -16.17 -21.27
CA GLU A 82 -1.92 -16.04 -22.12
C GLU A 82 -3.06 -16.98 -21.66
N ASN A 83 -2.69 -18.20 -21.26
CA ASN A 83 -3.63 -19.18 -20.71
C ASN A 83 -4.21 -18.74 -19.36
N ASP A 84 -3.34 -18.25 -18.46
CA ASP A 84 -3.71 -17.73 -17.13
C ASP A 84 -2.80 -16.58 -16.74
N SER A 85 -3.30 -15.36 -16.87
CA SER A 85 -2.58 -14.13 -16.47
C SER A 85 -2.32 -14.02 -14.97
N THR A 86 -2.93 -14.88 -14.15
CA THR A 86 -2.76 -14.90 -12.67
C THR A 86 -1.71 -15.91 -12.22
N THR A 87 -1.15 -16.68 -13.15
CA THR A 87 -0.16 -17.73 -12.84
C THR A 87 1.09 -17.17 -12.17
N SER A 88 1.70 -17.96 -11.30
CA SER A 88 2.95 -17.58 -10.63
C SER A 88 4.16 -18.07 -11.41
N VAL A 89 5.32 -17.41 -11.24
CA VAL A 89 6.59 -17.90 -11.83
C VAL A 89 7.00 -19.29 -11.34
N ARG A 90 6.46 -19.76 -10.20
CA ARG A 90 6.65 -21.14 -9.72
C ARG A 90 5.77 -22.12 -10.48
N ALA A 91 4.53 -21.75 -10.77
CA ALA A 91 3.64 -22.58 -11.60
C ALA A 91 4.15 -22.64 -13.04
N ILE A 92 4.71 -21.58 -13.59
CA ILE A 92 5.39 -21.58 -14.89
C ILE A 92 6.59 -22.55 -14.89
N GLU A 93 7.40 -22.53 -13.82
CA GLU A 93 8.53 -23.49 -13.67
C GLU A 93 8.03 -24.93 -13.64
N GLU A 94 6.94 -25.20 -12.92
CA GLU A 94 6.33 -26.53 -12.84
C GLU A 94 5.77 -27.02 -14.19
N ALA A 95 5.09 -26.12 -14.92
CA ALA A 95 4.48 -26.44 -16.21
C ALA A 95 5.50 -26.57 -17.35
N THR A 96 6.54 -25.73 -17.37
CA THR A 96 7.47 -25.62 -18.51
C THR A 96 8.88 -26.17 -18.22
N GLY A 97 9.22 -26.44 -16.97
CA GLY A 97 10.59 -26.78 -16.54
C GLY A 97 11.57 -25.60 -16.66
N ILE A 98 11.10 -24.39 -16.94
CA ILE A 98 11.94 -23.17 -17.01
C ILE A 98 12.13 -22.63 -15.61
N PRO A 99 13.37 -22.50 -15.09
CA PRO A 99 13.60 -21.99 -13.75
C PRO A 99 12.89 -20.64 -13.51
N LYS A 100 12.25 -20.47 -12.36
CA LYS A 100 11.51 -19.26 -11.96
C LYS A 100 12.27 -17.95 -12.18
N SER A 101 13.61 -17.97 -11.97
CA SER A 101 14.47 -16.81 -12.23
C SER A 101 14.59 -16.47 -13.72
N SER A 102 14.55 -17.49 -14.59
CA SER A 102 14.56 -17.33 -16.04
C SER A 102 13.20 -16.87 -16.54
N ALA A 103 12.11 -17.50 -16.07
CA ALA A 103 10.74 -17.07 -16.35
C ALA A 103 10.52 -15.60 -15.96
N HIS A 104 10.92 -15.18 -14.75
CA HIS A 104 10.84 -13.79 -14.32
C HIS A 104 11.63 -12.83 -15.23
N ARG A 105 12.84 -13.21 -15.68
CA ARG A 105 13.63 -12.38 -16.62
C ARG A 105 12.97 -12.27 -17.99
N ILE A 106 12.34 -13.34 -18.47
CA ILE A 106 11.57 -13.34 -19.73
C ILE A 106 10.40 -12.37 -19.60
N LEU A 107 9.55 -12.51 -18.57
CA LEU A 107 8.42 -11.63 -18.33
C LEU A 107 8.84 -10.15 -18.23
N LYS A 108 9.90 -9.86 -17.46
CA LYS A 108 10.44 -8.49 -17.34
C LYS A 108 10.91 -7.93 -18.69
N ARG A 109 11.52 -8.74 -19.55
CA ARG A 109 11.97 -8.34 -20.89
C ARG A 109 10.80 -7.97 -21.79
N HIS A 110 9.70 -8.71 -21.68
CA HIS A 110 8.43 -8.43 -22.38
C HIS A 110 7.58 -7.35 -21.68
N LYS A 111 8.17 -6.62 -20.69
CA LYS A 111 7.52 -5.54 -19.94
C LYS A 111 6.25 -5.97 -19.19
N LEU A 112 6.13 -7.25 -18.88
CA LEU A 112 5.08 -7.76 -18.02
C LEU A 112 5.49 -7.58 -16.56
N HIS A 113 4.57 -7.04 -15.76
CA HIS A 113 4.76 -6.74 -14.35
C HIS A 113 3.71 -7.47 -13.50
N PRO A 114 4.06 -8.01 -12.33
CA PRO A 114 3.10 -8.62 -11.43
C PRO A 114 2.30 -7.51 -10.72
N TYR A 115 1.05 -7.31 -11.11
CA TYR A 115 0.14 -6.40 -10.44
C TYR A 115 -0.60 -7.13 -9.32
N HIS A 116 -0.62 -6.53 -8.12
CA HIS A 116 -1.34 -7.11 -6.99
C HIS A 116 -2.81 -6.71 -7.01
N TYR A 117 -3.70 -7.69 -6.74
CA TYR A 117 -5.11 -7.41 -6.52
C TYR A 117 -5.30 -6.57 -5.25
N ARG A 118 -6.13 -5.53 -5.36
CA ARG A 118 -6.59 -4.76 -4.20
C ARG A 118 -7.95 -5.28 -3.77
N ARG A 119 -8.11 -5.49 -2.47
CA ARG A 119 -9.43 -5.80 -1.91
C ARG A 119 -10.25 -4.52 -1.89
N VAL A 120 -11.44 -4.57 -2.48
CA VAL A 120 -12.40 -3.47 -2.55
C VAL A 120 -13.79 -3.96 -2.13
N GLN A 121 -14.67 -3.02 -1.78
CA GLN A 121 -16.05 -3.34 -1.45
C GLN A 121 -16.79 -3.86 -2.69
N THR A 122 -17.57 -4.92 -2.52
CA THR A 122 -18.49 -5.40 -3.58
C THR A 122 -19.62 -4.39 -3.78
N LEU A 123 -19.74 -3.86 -4.99
CA LEU A 123 -20.82 -2.95 -5.39
C LEU A 123 -21.79 -3.63 -6.34
N LEU A 124 -23.04 -3.22 -6.27
CA LEU A 124 -24.08 -3.63 -7.24
C LEU A 124 -24.27 -2.51 -8.28
N PRO A 125 -24.70 -2.84 -9.52
CA PRO A 125 -24.94 -1.82 -10.56
C PRO A 125 -25.87 -0.68 -10.11
N ARG A 126 -26.89 -0.99 -9.30
CA ARG A 126 -27.82 -0.01 -8.72
C ARG A 126 -27.19 0.98 -7.74
N ASP A 127 -25.99 0.69 -7.22
CA ASP A 127 -25.29 1.58 -6.27
C ASP A 127 -24.56 2.70 -7.01
N TYR A 128 -24.09 2.45 -8.22
CA TYR A 128 -23.25 3.38 -8.97
C TYR A 128 -23.89 4.78 -9.12
N PRO A 129 -25.14 4.92 -9.58
CA PRO A 129 -25.73 6.25 -9.71
C PRO A 129 -25.93 6.95 -8.36
N LEU A 130 -26.24 6.20 -7.30
CA LEU A 130 -26.39 6.77 -5.94
C LEU A 130 -25.07 7.33 -5.42
N ARG A 131 -23.99 6.62 -5.65
CA ARG A 131 -22.62 7.05 -5.27
C ARG A 131 -22.21 8.33 -6.03
N VAL A 132 -22.46 8.36 -7.35
CA VAL A 132 -22.19 9.54 -8.18
C VAL A 132 -23.01 10.75 -7.71
N THR A 133 -24.31 10.55 -7.45
CA THR A 133 -25.19 11.60 -6.97
C THR A 133 -24.73 12.16 -5.62
N PHE A 134 -24.41 11.29 -4.66
CA PHE A 134 -23.86 11.70 -3.37
C PHE A 134 -22.58 12.53 -3.55
N CYS A 135 -21.61 12.04 -4.32
CA CYS A 135 -20.35 12.74 -4.54
C CYS A 135 -20.57 14.12 -5.21
N ARG A 136 -21.52 14.24 -6.14
CA ARG A 136 -21.87 15.54 -6.75
C ARG A 136 -22.47 16.51 -5.74
N VAL A 137 -23.40 16.03 -4.92
CA VAL A 137 -24.00 16.85 -3.85
C VAL A 137 -22.93 17.34 -2.89
N MET A 138 -22.02 16.46 -2.46
CA MET A 138 -20.96 16.83 -1.51
C MET A 138 -19.96 17.85 -2.11
N LEU A 139 -19.59 17.69 -3.38
CA LEU A 139 -18.74 18.65 -4.08
C LEU A 139 -19.43 19.99 -4.30
N GLN A 140 -20.71 19.99 -4.64
CA GLN A 140 -21.52 21.20 -4.80
C GLN A 140 -21.62 21.96 -3.47
N ARG A 141 -22.02 21.28 -2.38
CA ARG A 141 -22.10 21.89 -1.05
C ARG A 141 -20.76 22.48 -0.59
N HIS A 142 -19.66 21.78 -0.87
CA HIS A 142 -18.33 22.31 -0.57
C HIS A 142 -17.95 23.50 -1.45
N SER A 143 -18.43 23.58 -2.69
CA SER A 143 -18.23 24.72 -3.57
C SER A 143 -18.99 25.95 -3.09
N GLU A 144 -20.23 25.76 -2.57
CA GLU A 144 -21.08 26.81 -2.00
C GLU A 144 -20.56 27.26 -0.64
N ASP A 145 -20.10 26.33 0.20
CA ASP A 145 -19.52 26.60 1.53
C ASP A 145 -18.24 25.76 1.72
N PRO A 146 -17.04 26.36 1.59
CA PRO A 146 -15.75 25.66 1.78
C PRO A 146 -15.59 25.01 3.17
N HIS A 147 -16.39 25.40 4.17
CA HIS A 147 -16.41 24.83 5.51
C HIS A 147 -17.50 23.77 5.71
N PHE A 148 -18.28 23.44 4.69
CA PHE A 148 -19.37 22.46 4.81
C PHE A 148 -18.90 21.11 5.35
N LEU A 149 -17.79 20.59 4.84
CA LEU A 149 -17.24 19.29 5.27
C LEU A 149 -16.70 19.32 6.71
N ASP A 150 -16.31 20.48 7.20
CA ASP A 150 -15.85 20.67 8.58
C ASP A 150 -17.01 20.63 9.58
N LYS A 151 -18.24 20.89 9.10
CA LYS A 151 -19.49 20.86 9.90
C LYS A 151 -20.11 19.45 9.97
N ILE A 152 -19.59 18.47 9.28
CA ILE A 152 -20.14 17.10 9.30
C ILE A 152 -19.48 16.31 10.42
N LEU A 153 -20.30 15.85 11.37
CA LEU A 153 -19.93 14.78 12.29
C LEU A 153 -20.04 13.46 11.52
N TRP A 154 -18.91 13.02 10.98
CA TRP A 154 -18.78 11.70 10.38
C TRP A 154 -18.80 10.65 11.48
N SER A 155 -19.62 9.63 11.35
CA SER A 155 -19.69 8.58 12.37
C SER A 155 -19.59 7.19 11.76
N ASP A 156 -19.12 6.24 12.58
CA ASP A 156 -19.03 4.83 12.21
C ASP A 156 -18.77 3.96 13.44
N GLU A 157 -19.02 2.66 13.28
CA GLU A 157 -18.79 1.65 14.31
C GLU A 157 -17.77 0.62 13.83
N THR A 158 -16.98 0.12 14.78
CA THR A 158 -16.07 -1.00 14.53
C THR A 158 -15.98 -1.94 15.71
N THR A 159 -15.66 -3.20 15.43
CA THR A 159 -15.33 -4.17 16.47
C THR A 159 -13.81 -4.35 16.55
N CYS A 160 -13.26 -4.15 17.73
CA CYS A 160 -11.89 -4.53 18.09
C CYS A 160 -11.92 -5.86 18.84
N LYS A 161 -11.30 -6.89 18.28
CA LYS A 161 -11.17 -8.24 18.89
C LYS A 161 -9.79 -8.39 19.51
N LYS A 162 -9.63 -9.35 20.43
CA LYS A 162 -8.32 -9.72 20.98
C LYS A 162 -7.29 -9.98 19.88
N ASP A 163 -7.67 -10.81 18.90
CA ASP A 163 -6.83 -11.20 17.77
C ASP A 163 -7.14 -10.32 16.55
N GLY A 164 -7.03 -8.99 16.74
CA GLY A 164 -7.32 -8.05 15.66
C GLY A 164 -6.40 -8.22 14.46
N TYR A 165 -6.91 -7.87 13.29
CA TYR A 165 -6.15 -7.96 12.05
C TYR A 165 -4.96 -6.98 12.07
N LEU A 166 -3.75 -7.54 12.04
CA LEU A 166 -2.51 -6.80 11.84
C LEU A 166 -2.02 -7.01 10.42
N ASN A 167 -1.62 -5.93 9.76
CA ASN A 167 -0.92 -6.04 8.48
C ASN A 167 0.53 -6.48 8.71
N LEU A 168 0.79 -7.79 8.64
CA LEU A 168 2.11 -8.36 8.85
C LEU A 168 3.15 -7.91 7.82
N HIS A 169 2.73 -7.41 6.64
CA HIS A 169 3.64 -6.88 5.63
C HIS A 169 4.40 -5.64 6.11
N ASN A 170 3.85 -4.91 7.08
CA ASN A 170 4.47 -3.72 7.65
C ASN A 170 5.20 -4.00 8.98
N LEU A 171 5.21 -5.26 9.44
CA LEU A 171 5.87 -5.64 10.68
C LEU A 171 7.22 -6.27 10.36
N HIS A 172 8.28 -5.54 10.63
CA HIS A 172 9.65 -5.99 10.42
C HIS A 172 10.46 -5.92 11.70
N SER A 173 11.42 -6.82 11.85
CA SER A 173 12.46 -6.75 12.87
C SER A 173 13.82 -6.71 12.18
N TRP A 174 14.63 -5.73 12.54
CA TRP A 174 15.99 -5.59 12.06
C TRP A 174 16.92 -6.32 13.03
N SER A 175 17.67 -7.30 12.52
CA SER A 175 18.64 -8.09 13.30
C SER A 175 19.78 -8.54 12.40
N ASN A 176 20.95 -8.78 13.00
CA ASN A 176 22.12 -9.33 12.27
C ASN A 176 21.91 -10.80 11.87
N GLU A 177 21.10 -11.53 12.63
CA GLU A 177 20.73 -12.92 12.38
C GLU A 177 19.21 -13.04 12.34
N ASN A 178 18.70 -14.07 11.65
CA ASN A 178 17.25 -14.30 11.59
C ASN A 178 16.73 -14.71 12.98
N PRO A 179 15.96 -13.86 13.69
CA PRO A 179 15.46 -14.16 15.03
C PRO A 179 14.27 -15.13 15.03
N HIS A 180 13.84 -15.66 13.88
CA HIS A 180 12.70 -16.56 13.69
C HIS A 180 11.44 -16.11 14.49
N LEU A 181 11.13 -14.83 14.41
CA LEU A 181 10.03 -14.23 15.17
C LEU A 181 8.70 -14.88 14.81
N MET A 182 8.00 -15.33 15.81
CA MET A 182 6.63 -15.83 15.71
C MET A 182 5.69 -14.92 16.50
N ARG A 183 4.53 -14.61 15.93
CA ARG A 183 3.48 -13.90 16.62
C ARG A 183 2.28 -14.80 16.81
N GLN A 184 1.85 -14.96 18.05
CA GLN A 184 0.60 -15.64 18.38
C GLN A 184 -0.56 -14.69 18.07
N ASP A 185 -1.39 -15.02 17.08
CA ASP A 185 -2.52 -14.23 16.60
C ASP A 185 -3.88 -14.94 16.73
N LYS A 186 -3.86 -16.18 17.24
CA LYS A 186 -5.08 -16.97 17.46
C LYS A 186 -5.17 -17.41 18.93
N SER A 187 -6.28 -17.10 19.57
CA SER A 187 -6.57 -17.50 20.94
C SER A 187 -7.94 -18.16 21.00
N GLN A 188 -8.07 -19.19 21.84
CA GLN A 188 -9.38 -19.81 22.14
C GLN A 188 -10.27 -18.86 22.95
N TYR A 189 -9.67 -18.04 23.83
CA TYR A 189 -10.39 -17.08 24.65
C TYR A 189 -10.47 -15.74 23.89
N GLN A 190 -11.63 -15.51 23.30
CA GLN A 190 -11.92 -14.31 22.52
C GLN A 190 -12.69 -13.30 23.36
N PHE A 191 -12.23 -12.07 23.38
CA PHE A 191 -13.01 -10.92 23.82
C PHE A 191 -13.04 -9.86 22.70
N LYS A 192 -14.03 -9.02 22.73
CA LYS A 192 -14.23 -7.94 21.76
C LYS A 192 -14.77 -6.69 22.43
N VAL A 193 -14.49 -5.56 21.83
CA VAL A 193 -15.05 -4.26 22.16
C VAL A 193 -15.70 -3.70 20.90
N ASN A 194 -16.96 -3.32 20.97
CA ASN A 194 -17.65 -2.61 19.91
C ASN A 194 -17.50 -1.09 20.18
N LEU A 195 -17.00 -0.37 19.21
CA LEU A 195 -16.70 1.06 19.35
C LEU A 195 -17.53 1.87 18.38
N TRP A 196 -18.06 2.97 18.85
CA TRP A 196 -18.51 4.09 18.03
C TRP A 196 -17.46 5.19 18.07
N THR A 197 -17.27 5.89 16.97
CA THR A 197 -16.41 7.08 16.92
C THR A 197 -16.97 8.06 15.92
N GLY A 198 -16.83 9.35 16.25
CA GLY A 198 -17.13 10.46 15.35
C GLY A 198 -15.88 11.27 15.01
N ILE A 199 -15.89 11.95 13.87
CA ILE A 199 -14.92 12.98 13.49
C ILE A 199 -15.68 14.24 13.10
N LEU A 200 -15.47 15.34 13.85
CA LEU A 200 -16.01 16.65 13.57
C LEU A 200 -14.88 17.67 13.47
N ASN A 201 -14.81 18.39 12.37
CA ASN A 201 -13.75 19.38 12.10
C ASN A 201 -12.34 18.84 12.38
N GLY A 202 -12.12 17.54 12.09
CA GLY A 202 -10.87 16.83 12.34
C GLY A 202 -10.56 16.49 13.78
N LYS A 203 -11.47 16.80 14.72
CA LYS A 203 -11.43 16.35 16.11
C LYS A 203 -12.12 14.99 16.20
N VAL A 204 -11.48 14.03 16.83
CA VAL A 204 -12.05 12.71 17.15
C VAL A 204 -12.97 12.86 18.36
N ILE A 205 -14.20 12.39 18.24
CA ILE A 205 -15.22 12.31 19.29
C ILE A 205 -15.34 10.84 19.71
N GLY A 206 -15.17 10.53 20.97
CA GLY A 206 -15.00 9.15 21.43
C GLY A 206 -13.53 8.69 21.32
N PRO A 207 -13.23 7.38 21.20
CA PRO A 207 -14.16 6.25 20.95
C PRO A 207 -15.04 5.93 22.17
N PHE A 208 -16.28 5.57 21.90
CA PHE A 208 -17.26 5.14 22.90
C PHE A 208 -17.48 3.62 22.79
N GLU A 209 -17.48 2.91 23.91
CA GLU A 209 -17.71 1.47 23.94
C GLU A 209 -19.21 1.17 23.96
N LEU A 210 -19.73 0.67 22.84
CA LEU A 210 -21.12 0.26 22.71
C LEU A 210 -21.35 -1.08 23.42
N GLN A 211 -22.42 -1.14 24.21
CA GLN A 211 -22.80 -2.36 24.94
C GLN A 211 -23.63 -3.27 24.06
N GLY A 212 -23.23 -4.54 24.00
CA GLY A 212 -23.96 -5.57 23.25
C GLY A 212 -23.95 -5.43 21.74
N ASN A 213 -25.03 -5.87 21.11
CA ASN A 213 -25.27 -5.72 19.67
C ASN A 213 -26.05 -4.45 19.39
N LEU A 214 -25.66 -3.73 18.35
CA LEU A 214 -26.31 -2.50 17.94
C LEU A 214 -27.64 -2.80 17.24
N ASP A 215 -28.75 -2.39 17.84
CA ASP A 215 -30.08 -2.33 17.22
C ASP A 215 -30.64 -0.89 17.23
N GLY A 216 -31.85 -0.71 16.66
CA GLY A 216 -32.43 0.63 16.58
C GLY A 216 -32.71 1.29 17.94
N ASN A 217 -33.03 0.52 18.99
CA ASN A 217 -33.33 1.06 20.32
C ASN A 217 -32.03 1.42 21.06
N SER A 218 -31.02 0.52 21.01
CA SER A 218 -29.72 0.79 21.63
C SER A 218 -29.02 1.98 20.96
N TYR A 219 -29.14 2.09 19.63
CA TYR A 219 -28.59 3.23 18.89
C TYR A 219 -29.31 4.53 19.21
N LEU A 220 -30.64 4.51 19.32
CA LEU A 220 -31.40 5.67 19.74
C LEU A 220 -31.02 6.14 21.16
N ASN A 221 -30.88 5.19 22.09
CA ASN A 221 -30.42 5.51 23.45
C ASN A 221 -29.02 6.16 23.44
N PHE A 222 -28.10 5.62 22.67
CA PHE A 222 -26.77 6.20 22.46
C PHE A 222 -26.88 7.64 21.93
N LEU A 223 -27.70 7.90 20.91
CA LEU A 223 -27.84 9.24 20.33
C LEU A 223 -28.43 10.25 21.32
N GLN A 224 -29.38 9.83 22.14
CA GLN A 224 -30.09 10.69 23.08
C GLN A 224 -29.28 11.03 24.33
N ASN A 225 -28.43 10.10 24.78
CA ASN A 225 -27.74 10.21 26.06
C ASN A 225 -26.23 10.29 25.87
N ASP A 226 -25.60 9.21 25.43
CA ASP A 226 -24.14 9.08 25.41
C ASP A 226 -23.49 10.05 24.41
N LEU A 227 -24.06 10.21 23.22
CA LEU A 227 -23.54 11.14 22.21
C LEU A 227 -23.57 12.60 22.72
N GLN A 228 -24.63 13.00 23.45
CA GLN A 228 -24.73 14.35 23.99
C GLN A 228 -23.60 14.62 25.00
N GLU A 229 -23.28 13.63 25.85
CA GLU A 229 -22.13 13.73 26.77
C GLU A 229 -20.80 13.85 26.04
N LEU A 230 -20.60 13.05 24.97
CA LEU A 230 -19.38 13.11 24.15
C LEU A 230 -19.21 14.46 23.42
N LEU A 231 -20.28 15.15 23.16
CA LEU A 231 -20.29 16.46 22.48
C LEU A 231 -20.10 17.64 23.44
N ASN A 232 -20.17 17.46 24.78
CA ASN A 232 -20.02 18.54 25.75
C ASN A 232 -18.73 19.33 25.65
N ASP A 233 -17.63 18.65 25.23
CA ASP A 233 -16.32 19.27 25.04
C ASP A 233 -16.11 19.87 23.63
N VAL A 234 -17.15 19.86 22.78
CA VAL A 234 -17.10 20.44 21.44
C VAL A 234 -17.54 21.89 21.50
N PRO A 235 -16.81 22.82 20.87
CA PRO A 235 -17.18 24.22 20.84
C PRO A 235 -18.60 24.42 20.28
N LEU A 236 -19.40 25.28 20.90
CA LEU A 236 -20.77 25.57 20.48
C LEU A 236 -20.85 26.03 19.01
N SER A 237 -19.84 26.75 18.54
CA SER A 237 -19.73 27.16 17.14
C SER A 237 -19.70 25.99 16.15
N ASP A 238 -19.11 24.85 16.53
CA ASP A 238 -19.07 23.65 15.72
C ASP A 238 -20.41 22.88 15.79
N LEU A 239 -21.12 22.95 16.91
CA LEU A 239 -22.39 22.27 17.12
C LEU A 239 -23.58 22.96 16.44
N GLN A 240 -23.64 24.29 16.42
CA GLN A 240 -24.80 25.07 15.95
C GLN A 240 -25.24 24.72 14.53
N ASN A 241 -24.29 24.41 13.64
CA ASN A 241 -24.56 24.10 12.24
C ASN A 241 -24.08 22.69 11.87
N MET A 242 -23.93 21.81 12.85
CA MET A 242 -23.49 20.47 12.68
C MET A 242 -24.46 19.64 11.83
N TRP A 243 -23.90 18.87 10.90
CA TRP A 243 -24.57 17.83 10.16
C TRP A 243 -24.21 16.48 10.78
N PHE A 244 -25.18 15.61 10.97
CA PHE A 244 -24.94 14.27 11.47
C PHE A 244 -24.87 13.28 10.30
N GLN A 245 -23.82 12.46 10.22
CA GLN A 245 -23.72 11.41 9.20
C GLN A 245 -23.72 10.05 9.87
N ASN A 246 -24.55 9.14 9.36
CA ASN A 246 -24.49 7.72 9.61
C ASN A 246 -24.55 6.92 8.31
N ASP A 247 -24.16 5.66 8.37
CA ASP A 247 -24.20 4.76 7.23
C ASP A 247 -25.58 4.08 7.04
N GLY A 248 -25.64 3.06 6.17
CA GLY A 248 -26.85 2.31 5.86
C GLY A 248 -27.15 1.11 6.77
N CYS A 249 -26.52 0.99 7.94
CA CYS A 249 -26.77 -0.08 8.89
C CYS A 249 -28.26 -0.11 9.30
N PRO A 250 -28.89 -1.30 9.45
CA PRO A 250 -30.31 -1.42 9.87
C PRO A 250 -30.66 -0.64 11.13
N ALA A 251 -29.79 -0.60 12.12
CA ALA A 251 -30.00 0.16 13.35
C ALA A 251 -30.19 1.68 13.08
N HIS A 252 -29.43 2.23 12.12
CA HIS A 252 -29.38 3.67 11.84
C HIS A 252 -30.63 4.21 11.13
N TYR A 253 -31.35 3.36 10.39
CA TYR A 253 -32.57 3.81 9.70
C TYR A 253 -33.87 3.27 10.34
N ALA A 254 -33.78 2.68 11.53
CA ALA A 254 -34.97 2.36 12.32
C ALA A 254 -35.87 3.62 12.49
N ARG A 255 -37.20 3.41 12.49
CA ARG A 255 -38.15 4.53 12.52
C ARG A 255 -37.90 5.48 13.68
N PRO A 256 -37.72 5.04 14.94
CA PRO A 256 -37.47 5.96 16.07
C PRO A 256 -36.17 6.77 15.90
N VAL A 257 -35.13 6.17 15.35
CA VAL A 257 -33.85 6.86 15.08
C VAL A 257 -34.05 7.99 14.07
N ARG A 258 -34.77 7.73 12.98
CA ARG A 258 -35.05 8.75 11.96
C ARG A 258 -35.92 9.91 12.50
N GLU A 259 -36.90 9.58 13.30
CA GLU A 259 -37.75 10.58 13.96
C GLU A 259 -36.92 11.50 14.88
N TYR A 260 -36.02 10.92 15.67
CA TYR A 260 -35.06 11.65 16.47
C TYR A 260 -34.12 12.53 15.63
N LEU A 261 -33.49 11.96 14.59
CA LEU A 261 -32.59 12.73 13.72
C LEU A 261 -33.28 13.86 12.97
N ASN A 262 -34.53 13.71 12.58
CA ASN A 262 -35.35 14.78 11.98
C ASN A 262 -35.68 15.90 12.97
N GLN A 263 -35.83 15.55 14.23
CA GLN A 263 -36.12 16.53 15.31
C GLN A 263 -34.86 17.27 15.73
N GLU A 264 -33.75 16.54 15.95
CA GLU A 264 -32.51 17.12 16.49
C GLU A 264 -31.69 17.83 15.41
N TYR A 265 -31.68 17.26 14.20
CA TYR A 265 -30.95 17.79 13.04
C TYR A 265 -31.87 18.07 11.85
N PRO A 266 -32.82 18.98 11.96
CA PRO A 266 -33.83 19.25 10.93
C PRO A 266 -33.15 19.63 9.59
N GLY A 267 -33.28 18.76 8.57
CA GLY A 267 -32.67 18.98 7.26
C GLY A 267 -31.13 18.84 7.22
N ARG A 268 -30.49 18.50 8.34
CA ARG A 268 -29.02 18.50 8.48
C ARG A 268 -28.44 17.13 8.89
N TRP A 269 -28.92 16.07 8.27
CA TRP A 269 -28.30 14.77 8.46
C TRP A 269 -28.14 13.99 7.14
N ILE A 270 -27.18 13.10 7.11
CA ILE A 270 -26.78 12.27 5.97
C ILE A 270 -26.95 10.82 6.40
N GLY A 271 -27.77 10.06 5.68
CA GLY A 271 -28.04 8.68 6.00
C GLY A 271 -28.91 8.01 4.95
N ARG A 272 -29.24 6.72 5.13
CA ARG A 272 -29.98 5.93 4.14
C ARG A 272 -31.32 6.55 3.70
N LEU A 273 -32.03 7.21 4.60
CA LEU A 273 -33.32 7.87 4.35
C LEU A 273 -33.28 9.34 4.80
N GLY A 274 -32.11 9.94 4.85
CA GLY A 274 -31.90 11.32 5.26
C GLY A 274 -32.12 12.33 4.14
N PRO A 275 -32.09 13.63 4.48
CA PRO A 275 -32.12 14.73 3.52
C PRO A 275 -31.02 14.64 2.44
N ILE A 276 -29.83 14.19 2.84
CA ILE A 276 -28.77 13.74 1.90
C ILE A 276 -28.67 12.22 2.04
N LEU A 277 -28.89 11.52 0.95
CA LEU A 277 -28.87 10.06 0.94
C LEU A 277 -27.43 9.53 1.00
N TRP A 278 -27.14 8.74 2.04
CA TRP A 278 -25.87 7.97 2.09
C TRP A 278 -25.92 6.82 1.08
N PRO A 279 -24.91 6.71 0.19
CA PRO A 279 -24.89 5.64 -0.79
C PRO A 279 -24.57 4.29 -0.16
N PRO A 280 -25.23 3.20 -0.59
CA PRO A 280 -24.97 1.88 -0.03
C PRO A 280 -23.55 1.39 -0.33
N ARG A 281 -23.02 0.56 0.57
CA ARG A 281 -21.71 -0.11 0.38
C ARG A 281 -20.55 0.84 0.07
N SER A 282 -20.50 2.00 0.76
CA SER A 282 -19.55 3.06 0.46
C SER A 282 -18.62 3.42 1.63
N PRO A 283 -17.93 2.43 2.26
CA PRO A 283 -16.91 2.72 3.27
C PRO A 283 -15.75 3.54 2.70
N ASP A 284 -15.50 3.42 1.41
CA ASP A 284 -14.50 4.20 0.69
C ASP A 284 -14.79 5.72 0.64
N LEU A 285 -15.99 6.14 1.04
CA LEU A 285 -16.41 7.54 1.18
C LEU A 285 -16.55 7.97 2.65
N ASN A 286 -16.37 7.08 3.64
CA ASN A 286 -16.40 7.44 5.06
C ASN A 286 -14.97 7.68 5.60
N PRO A 287 -14.65 8.85 6.16
CA PRO A 287 -13.35 9.14 6.77
C PRO A 287 -12.91 8.16 7.85
N LEU A 288 -13.86 7.58 8.59
CA LEU A 288 -13.53 6.59 9.61
C LEU A 288 -12.99 5.31 8.97
N ASP A 289 -13.62 4.83 7.89
CA ASP A 289 -13.21 3.63 7.18
C ASP A 289 -11.91 3.83 6.39
N PHE A 290 -11.83 4.87 5.57
CA PHE A 290 -10.67 5.03 4.68
C PHE A 290 -9.43 5.59 5.38
N PHE A 291 -9.55 6.08 6.62
CA PHE A 291 -8.44 6.69 7.36
C PHE A 291 -8.37 6.23 8.82
N TYR A 292 -9.42 6.52 9.63
CA TYR A 292 -9.32 6.45 11.09
C TYR A 292 -9.11 5.02 11.61
N TRP A 293 -9.95 4.07 11.18
CA TRP A 293 -9.87 2.69 11.65
C TRP A 293 -8.56 2.00 11.31
N GLY A 294 -7.99 2.31 10.15
CA GLY A 294 -6.67 1.85 9.77
C GLY A 294 -5.58 2.34 10.72
N CYS A 295 -5.58 3.65 11.00
CA CYS A 295 -4.63 4.27 11.92
C CYS A 295 -4.80 3.75 13.35
N LEU A 296 -6.03 3.64 13.84
CA LEU A 296 -6.35 3.14 15.19
C LEU A 296 -5.85 1.70 15.35
N LYS A 297 -6.29 0.78 14.46
CA LYS A 297 -5.97 -0.64 14.56
C LYS A 297 -4.47 -0.92 14.44
N ASN A 298 -3.76 -0.23 13.58
CA ASN A 298 -2.30 -0.36 13.47
C ASN A 298 -1.57 -0.04 14.79
N ARG A 299 -2.10 0.91 15.58
CA ARG A 299 -1.52 1.26 16.88
C ARG A 299 -1.97 0.30 17.99
N VAL A 300 -3.26 0.02 18.05
CA VAL A 300 -3.85 -0.89 19.05
C VAL A 300 -3.14 -2.23 19.01
N TYR A 301 -2.92 -2.78 17.81
CA TYR A 301 -2.33 -4.09 17.61
C TYR A 301 -0.81 -4.07 17.35
N SER A 302 -0.13 -2.96 17.62
CA SER A 302 1.34 -2.88 17.48
C SER A 302 2.07 -3.92 18.34
N LYS A 303 1.47 -4.27 19.49
CA LYS A 303 1.90 -5.35 20.39
C LYS A 303 0.78 -6.37 20.59
N PRO A 304 1.10 -7.63 20.94
CA PRO A 304 0.09 -8.61 21.32
C PRO A 304 -0.75 -8.12 22.50
N ILE A 305 -2.04 -8.41 22.50
CA ILE A 305 -2.98 -8.01 23.55
C ILE A 305 -3.35 -9.25 24.37
N VAL A 306 -3.23 -9.15 25.69
CA VAL A 306 -3.47 -10.27 26.61
C VAL A 306 -4.82 -10.13 27.30
N THR A 307 -5.17 -8.91 27.76
CA THR A 307 -6.38 -8.66 28.55
C THR A 307 -7.32 -7.66 27.87
N LEU A 308 -8.60 -7.69 28.26
CA LEU A 308 -9.60 -6.73 27.78
C LEU A 308 -9.26 -5.29 28.20
N ASP A 309 -8.74 -5.10 29.42
CA ASP A 309 -8.35 -3.77 29.91
C ASP A 309 -7.14 -3.22 29.18
N GLU A 310 -6.23 -4.10 28.75
CA GLU A 310 -5.13 -3.70 27.89
C GLU A 310 -5.65 -3.25 26.50
N LEU A 311 -6.63 -3.96 25.93
CA LEU A 311 -7.28 -3.57 24.69
C LEU A 311 -7.92 -2.17 24.81
N ARG A 312 -8.69 -1.92 25.88
CA ARG A 312 -9.31 -0.62 26.15
C ARG A 312 -8.27 0.50 26.27
N ARG A 313 -7.22 0.30 27.07
CA ARG A 313 -6.12 1.28 27.21
C ARG A 313 -5.46 1.60 25.87
N ASN A 314 -5.14 0.56 25.08
CA ASN A 314 -4.51 0.76 23.77
C ASN A 314 -5.42 1.51 22.81
N ILE A 315 -6.73 1.26 22.84
CA ILE A 315 -7.72 2.00 22.05
C ILE A 315 -7.72 3.48 22.42
N THR A 316 -7.81 3.82 23.72
CA THR A 316 -7.80 5.20 24.20
C THR A 316 -6.50 5.90 23.81
N GLN A 317 -5.34 5.29 24.07
CA GLN A 317 -4.03 5.86 23.72
C GLN A 317 -3.87 6.08 22.20
N ALA A 318 -4.40 5.15 21.39
CA ALA A 318 -4.38 5.29 19.95
C ALA A 318 -5.27 6.44 19.46
N ALA A 319 -6.45 6.60 20.02
CA ALA A 319 -7.37 7.69 19.72
C ALA A 319 -6.78 9.06 20.10
N ASP A 320 -6.24 9.19 21.32
CA ASP A 320 -5.56 10.39 21.80
C ASP A 320 -4.40 10.81 20.89
N TYR A 321 -3.59 9.82 20.48
CA TYR A 321 -2.50 10.09 19.55
C TYR A 321 -3.01 10.60 18.20
N ILE A 322 -4.06 9.98 17.64
CA ILE A 322 -4.62 10.42 16.37
C ILE A 322 -5.16 11.85 16.51
N ASN A 323 -5.88 12.12 17.62
CA ASN A 323 -6.46 13.43 17.91
C ASN A 323 -5.39 14.53 18.02
N SER A 324 -4.23 14.21 18.62
CA SER A 324 -3.13 15.18 18.77
C SER A 324 -2.51 15.63 17.43
N ARG A 325 -2.72 14.89 16.32
CA ARG A 325 -2.08 15.14 15.01
C ARG A 325 -2.85 16.07 14.08
N ARG A 326 -4.09 16.46 14.40
CA ARG A 326 -4.91 17.41 13.63
C ARG A 326 -5.01 17.07 12.13
N TYR A 327 -5.59 15.93 11.79
CA TYR A 327 -5.72 15.44 10.42
C TYR A 327 -6.84 16.09 9.58
N ALA A 328 -7.55 17.10 10.08
CA ALA A 328 -8.71 17.71 9.41
C ALA A 328 -8.47 18.05 7.94
N ARG A 329 -7.37 18.74 7.64
CA ARG A 329 -7.03 19.14 6.27
C ARG A 329 -6.78 17.93 5.37
N GLN A 330 -6.08 16.90 5.87
CA GLN A 330 -5.78 15.68 5.13
C GLN A 330 -7.04 14.88 4.84
N ILE A 331 -7.92 14.72 5.82
CA ILE A 331 -9.22 14.04 5.70
C ILE A 331 -10.08 14.74 4.64
N LYS A 332 -10.27 16.05 4.76
CA LYS A 332 -11.04 16.87 3.81
C LYS A 332 -10.48 16.76 2.37
N ARG A 333 -9.18 16.92 2.22
CA ARG A 333 -8.52 16.78 0.89
C ARG A 333 -8.70 15.37 0.30
N SER A 334 -8.55 14.34 1.14
CA SER A 334 -8.74 12.95 0.73
C SER A 334 -10.18 12.68 0.33
N PHE A 335 -11.17 13.16 1.11
CA PHE A 335 -12.59 13.02 0.80
C PHE A 335 -12.95 13.64 -0.55
N LEU A 336 -12.54 14.89 -0.79
CA LEU A 336 -12.79 15.59 -2.06
C LEU A 336 -12.15 14.87 -3.26
N ARG A 337 -10.93 14.34 -3.09
CA ARG A 337 -10.26 13.53 -4.12
C ARG A 337 -11.03 12.25 -4.41
N ARG A 338 -11.53 11.56 -3.37
CA ARG A 338 -12.34 10.34 -3.48
C ARG A 338 -13.67 10.61 -4.18
N CYS A 339 -14.36 11.69 -3.86
CA CYS A 339 -15.59 12.08 -4.57
C CYS A 339 -15.34 12.30 -6.07
N ARG A 340 -14.28 13.01 -6.46
CA ARG A 340 -13.91 13.19 -7.86
C ARG A 340 -13.56 11.88 -8.55
N ALA A 341 -12.78 11.03 -7.90
CA ALA A 341 -12.41 9.71 -8.42
C ALA A 341 -13.64 8.80 -8.59
N CYS A 342 -14.58 8.82 -7.63
CA CYS A 342 -15.84 8.10 -7.70
C CYS A 342 -16.68 8.53 -8.92
N ILE A 343 -16.81 9.83 -9.15
CA ILE A 343 -17.54 10.37 -10.32
C ILE A 343 -16.85 9.94 -11.61
N ASN A 344 -15.53 10.07 -11.71
CA ASN A 344 -14.75 9.68 -12.90
C ASN A 344 -14.85 8.17 -13.18
N ALA A 345 -14.95 7.34 -12.15
CA ALA A 345 -15.17 5.90 -12.27
C ALA A 345 -16.64 5.53 -12.51
N GLY A 346 -17.54 6.51 -12.72
CA GLY A 346 -18.97 6.25 -12.90
C GLY A 346 -19.64 5.57 -11.69
N GLY A 347 -19.17 5.84 -10.47
CA GLY A 347 -19.65 5.26 -9.22
C GLY A 347 -19.08 3.88 -8.89
N LYS A 348 -18.23 3.31 -9.73
CA LYS A 348 -17.53 2.04 -9.48
C LYS A 348 -16.40 2.20 -8.45
N GLN A 349 -15.69 1.11 -8.18
CA GLN A 349 -14.48 1.13 -7.34
C GLN A 349 -13.42 2.04 -7.98
N PHE A 350 -12.84 2.91 -7.17
CA PHE A 350 -11.90 3.95 -7.63
C PHE A 350 -10.58 4.00 -6.84
N GLU A 351 -10.38 3.10 -5.88
CA GLU A 351 -9.21 3.11 -4.99
C GLU A 351 -7.89 2.96 -5.74
N HIS A 352 -7.93 2.39 -6.94
CA HIS A 352 -6.78 2.29 -7.83
C HIS A 352 -6.39 3.63 -8.48
N LEU A 353 -7.26 4.64 -8.42
CA LEU A 353 -7.06 5.99 -8.96
C LEU A 353 -6.54 7.01 -7.91
N LEU A 354 -6.36 6.56 -6.64
CA LEU A 354 -5.98 7.41 -5.51
C LEU A 354 -4.47 7.48 -5.29
#